data_19a0df6ba9921aa53b14696b3015a55e
#
_entry.id   19a0df6ba9921aa53b14696b3015a55e
#
_cell.length_a   1.000
_cell.length_b   1.000
_cell.length_c   1.000
_cell.angle_alpha   90.00
_cell.angle_beta   90.00
_cell.angle_gamma   90.00
#
_symmetry.space_group_name_H-M   'P 1'
#
loop_
_entity.id
_entity.type
_entity.pdbx_description
1 polymer ?
#
loop_
_entity_poly.entity_id
_entity_poly.type
_entity_poly.pdbx_seq_one_letter_code
_entity_poly.pdbx_strand_id
1 'polypeptide(L)'
;MRPVALASERAGLHSIAIADSPLISRELFLSCAECLHETKSLNVMTAVTNPLTRHPSVAASAIATLCEMAPGRLLVGIATGDSAAWGAGLRPAKVSVLSDYIIALKQLLRGEVATWQGHEFSLHWDGYDPSLAPPIYVACAGPRVLRMAVEVADGIIPAMGYAPQNIAHVKQLVADACVEFERDIHEFAISWYAEFTFGESAEEVLKSHLGADSQWLVMGSTEGKLIPPEYIPLLKEMHADGHNLEVAYKDRERGEKLVQRAKSLGLYDWLYARASRLCGTPAEIGARLQSFQEQGLDHWCLWQDG
;
A
#
# COMPACT_ATOMS: atom_id res chain seq x y z
N MET A 1 8.59 17.40 -2.67
CA MET A 1 7.22 16.92 -3.00
C MET A 1 6.39 17.97 -3.72
N ARG A 2 6.53 19.27 -3.41
CA ARG A 2 5.74 20.39 -4.00
C ARG A 2 5.57 20.35 -5.53
N PRO A 3 6.62 20.19 -6.37
CA PRO A 3 6.44 20.21 -7.83
C PRO A 3 5.55 19.08 -8.33
N VAL A 4 5.67 17.90 -7.71
CA VAL A 4 4.85 16.72 -8.06
C VAL A 4 3.39 16.96 -7.67
N ALA A 5 3.11 17.45 -6.45
CA ALA A 5 1.76 17.75 -6.01
C ALA A 5 1.05 18.75 -6.92
N LEU A 6 1.71 19.87 -7.25
CA LEU A 6 1.17 20.87 -8.16
C LEU A 6 0.96 20.35 -9.59
N ALA A 7 1.83 19.48 -10.08
CA ALA A 7 1.67 18.86 -11.39
C ALA A 7 0.49 17.88 -11.40
N SER A 8 0.34 17.08 -10.33
CA SER A 8 -0.75 16.12 -10.15
C SER A 8 -2.11 16.84 -10.08
N GLU A 9 -2.21 17.93 -9.31
CA GLU A 9 -3.43 18.73 -9.24
C GLU A 9 -3.80 19.33 -10.60
N ARG A 10 -2.83 19.91 -11.31
CA ARG A 10 -3.05 20.44 -12.68
C ARG A 10 -3.47 19.36 -13.68
N ALA A 11 -2.98 18.14 -13.51
CA ALA A 11 -3.36 16.99 -14.33
C ALA A 11 -4.74 16.43 -13.98
N GLY A 12 -5.40 16.93 -12.93
CA GLY A 12 -6.72 16.47 -12.50
C GLY A 12 -6.68 15.12 -11.77
N LEU A 13 -5.54 14.71 -11.20
CA LEU A 13 -5.47 13.52 -10.38
C LEU A 13 -6.27 13.72 -9.10
N HIS A 14 -6.97 12.66 -8.67
CA HIS A 14 -7.74 12.67 -7.42
C HIS A 14 -6.84 12.77 -6.19
N SER A 15 -5.71 12.04 -6.19
CA SER A 15 -4.79 11.98 -5.06
C SER A 15 -3.35 11.68 -5.49
N ILE A 16 -2.42 11.95 -4.58
CA ILE A 16 -1.04 11.45 -4.64
C ILE A 16 -0.74 10.60 -3.41
N ALA A 17 0.18 9.66 -3.57
CA ALA A 17 0.61 8.73 -2.54
C ALA A 17 2.02 9.08 -2.05
N ILE A 18 2.24 9.11 -0.72
CA ILE A 18 3.51 9.44 -0.08
C ILE A 18 4.01 8.22 0.71
N ALA A 19 5.21 7.75 0.39
CA ALA A 19 5.84 6.61 1.05
C ALA A 19 6.35 6.94 2.46
N ASP A 20 6.24 5.96 3.36
CA ASP A 20 6.84 6.00 4.70
C ASP A 20 8.04 5.05 4.80
N SER A 21 9.17 5.47 4.30
CA SER A 21 10.43 4.71 4.35
C SER A 21 11.58 5.65 4.73
N PRO A 22 11.83 5.89 6.02
CA PRO A 22 12.71 6.97 6.49
C PRO A 22 14.14 6.97 5.94
N LEU A 23 14.67 5.79 5.52
CA LEU A 23 16.00 5.67 4.92
C LEU A 23 16.01 5.81 3.39
N ILE A 24 14.84 5.81 2.77
CA ILE A 24 14.68 5.82 1.30
C ILE A 24 14.01 7.11 0.84
N SER A 25 13.01 7.58 1.60
CA SER A 25 12.21 8.75 1.30
C SER A 25 12.31 9.82 2.40
N ARG A 26 11.78 11.00 2.11
CA ARG A 26 11.63 12.08 3.11
C ARG A 26 10.58 11.71 4.13
N GLU A 27 10.61 12.41 5.29
CA GLU A 27 9.66 12.17 6.37
C GLU A 27 8.20 12.33 5.85
N LEU A 28 7.38 11.34 6.19
CA LEU A 28 6.04 11.16 5.66
C LEU A 28 5.12 12.36 5.93
N PHE A 29 4.90 12.69 7.20
CA PHE A 29 3.88 13.68 7.58
C PHE A 29 4.28 15.10 7.20
N LEU A 30 5.58 15.44 7.22
CA LEU A 30 6.08 16.71 6.69
C LEU A 30 5.86 16.81 5.17
N SER A 31 6.07 15.71 4.44
CA SER A 31 5.80 15.66 3.00
C SER A 31 4.31 15.78 2.69
N CYS A 32 3.45 15.14 3.48
CA CYS A 32 2.00 15.29 3.37
C CYS A 32 1.56 16.74 3.64
N ALA A 33 2.10 17.38 4.69
CA ALA A 33 1.81 18.77 5.04
C ALA A 33 2.17 19.73 3.90
N GLU A 34 3.38 19.57 3.31
CA GLU A 34 3.80 20.37 2.16
C GLU A 34 2.82 20.23 0.99
N CYS A 35 2.44 18.99 0.65
CA CYS A 35 1.54 18.73 -0.47
C CYS A 35 0.13 19.31 -0.24
N LEU A 36 -0.43 19.11 0.95
CA LEU A 36 -1.75 19.62 1.33
C LEU A 36 -1.78 21.16 1.38
N HIS A 37 -0.68 21.80 1.84
CA HIS A 37 -0.56 23.24 1.90
C HIS A 37 -0.47 23.89 0.51
N GLU A 38 0.27 23.28 -0.40
CA GLU A 38 0.55 23.81 -1.74
C GLU A 38 -0.58 23.58 -2.75
N THR A 39 -1.53 22.67 -2.45
CA THR A 39 -2.65 22.29 -3.32
C THR A 39 -3.99 22.68 -2.69
N LYS A 40 -5.03 22.82 -3.52
CA LYS A 40 -6.37 23.24 -3.07
C LYS A 40 -7.38 22.09 -3.02
N SER A 41 -7.28 21.15 -3.95
CA SER A 41 -8.25 20.09 -4.17
C SER A 41 -7.64 18.68 -4.16
N LEU A 42 -6.32 18.58 -4.33
CA LEU A 42 -5.63 17.29 -4.38
C LEU A 42 -5.67 16.61 -3.01
N ASN A 43 -6.10 15.36 -3.00
CA ASN A 43 -5.99 14.52 -1.80
C ASN A 43 -4.56 13.99 -1.67
N VAL A 44 -4.16 13.71 -0.43
CA VAL A 44 -2.86 13.11 -0.12
C VAL A 44 -3.08 11.83 0.66
N MET A 45 -2.46 10.74 0.23
CA MET A 45 -2.53 9.43 0.86
C MET A 45 -1.17 9.03 1.43
N THR A 46 -1.14 8.53 2.67
CA THR A 46 0.05 7.81 3.13
C THR A 46 0.06 6.43 2.44
N ALA A 47 1.14 6.07 1.74
CA ALA A 47 1.20 4.79 1.02
C ALA A 47 2.56 4.09 1.18
N VAL A 48 2.73 3.40 2.27
CA VAL A 48 1.85 3.24 3.43
C VAL A 48 2.66 3.38 4.71
N THR A 49 2.04 3.92 5.78
CA THR A 49 2.67 3.93 7.11
C THR A 49 2.59 2.54 7.77
N ASN A 50 3.09 2.42 9.01
CA ASN A 50 3.20 1.14 9.71
C ASN A 50 3.10 1.33 11.24
N PRO A 51 2.79 0.27 12.01
CA PRO A 51 2.62 0.35 13.47
C PRO A 51 3.94 0.29 14.26
N LEU A 52 5.10 0.26 13.59
CA LEU A 52 6.40 -0.04 14.23
C LEU A 52 7.26 1.20 14.44
N THR A 53 7.18 2.18 13.55
CA THR A 53 8.07 3.34 13.54
C THR A 53 7.55 4.53 14.33
N ARG A 54 6.24 4.53 14.67
CA ARG A 54 5.61 5.60 15.48
C ARG A 54 4.58 5.01 16.45
N HIS A 55 4.54 5.54 17.65
CA HIS A 55 3.45 5.24 18.60
C HIS A 55 2.11 5.75 18.04
N PRO A 56 0.97 5.06 18.28
CA PRO A 56 -0.32 5.49 17.71
C PRO A 56 -0.73 6.90 18.12
N SER A 57 -0.37 7.37 19.32
CA SER A 57 -0.65 8.75 19.73
C SER A 57 0.14 9.78 18.92
N VAL A 58 1.38 9.48 18.53
CA VAL A 58 2.20 10.35 17.68
C VAL A 58 1.64 10.41 16.27
N ALA A 59 1.26 9.26 15.73
CA ALA A 59 0.63 9.18 14.41
C ALA A 59 -0.73 9.88 14.40
N ALA A 60 -1.58 9.65 15.42
CA ALA A 60 -2.88 10.31 15.53
C ALA A 60 -2.73 11.83 15.60
N SER A 61 -1.78 12.33 16.40
CA SER A 61 -1.49 13.77 16.50
C SER A 61 -1.12 14.37 15.15
N ALA A 62 -0.22 13.71 14.40
CA ALA A 62 0.19 14.18 13.08
C ALA A 62 -0.98 14.15 12.08
N ILE A 63 -1.75 13.06 12.06
CA ILE A 63 -2.91 12.88 11.17
C ILE A 63 -3.99 13.93 11.49
N ALA A 64 -4.34 14.10 12.74
CA ALA A 64 -5.33 15.11 13.17
C ALA A 64 -4.91 16.53 12.75
N THR A 65 -3.63 16.89 12.96
CA THR A 65 -3.09 18.18 12.50
C THR A 65 -3.24 18.36 10.98
N LEU A 66 -2.94 17.33 10.19
CA LEU A 66 -3.11 17.39 8.74
C LEU A 66 -4.57 17.51 8.31
N CYS A 67 -5.48 16.88 9.05
CA CYS A 67 -6.91 16.98 8.78
C CYS A 67 -7.47 18.38 9.10
N GLU A 68 -6.97 19.03 10.15
CA GLU A 68 -7.31 20.44 10.44
C GLU A 68 -6.73 21.40 9.39
N MET A 69 -5.52 21.14 8.90
CA MET A 69 -4.91 21.94 7.82
C MET A 69 -5.66 21.82 6.49
N ALA A 70 -6.20 20.65 6.20
CA ALA A 70 -6.84 20.33 4.92
C ALA A 70 -8.01 19.35 5.10
N PRO A 71 -9.17 19.83 5.60
CA PRO A 71 -10.33 19.00 5.90
C PRO A 71 -10.76 18.13 4.70
N GLY A 72 -10.93 16.83 4.94
CA GLY A 72 -11.40 15.86 3.95
C GLY A 72 -10.39 15.47 2.86
N ARG A 73 -9.14 15.97 2.90
CA ARG A 73 -8.14 15.72 1.85
C ARG A 73 -7.02 14.74 2.24
N LEU A 74 -7.02 14.21 3.46
CA LEU A 74 -6.07 13.19 3.88
C LEU A 74 -6.71 11.79 3.79
N LEU A 75 -5.97 10.83 3.26
CA LEU A 75 -6.28 9.40 3.25
C LEU A 75 -5.14 8.67 3.97
N VAL A 76 -5.45 7.76 4.88
CA VAL A 76 -4.42 7.03 5.64
C VAL A 76 -4.29 5.61 5.13
N GLY A 77 -3.21 5.32 4.41
CA GLY A 77 -2.84 3.95 4.09
C GLY A 77 -1.84 3.40 5.11
N ILE A 78 -2.05 2.19 5.58
CA ILE A 78 -1.21 1.51 6.59
C ILE A 78 -1.00 0.04 6.23
N ALA A 79 0.13 -0.53 6.64
CA ALA A 79 0.43 -1.96 6.48
C ALA A 79 1.26 -2.49 7.65
N THR A 80 1.58 -3.78 7.61
CA THR A 80 2.45 -4.43 8.63
C THR A 80 3.87 -3.86 8.68
N GLY A 81 4.29 -3.13 7.67
CA GLY A 81 5.65 -2.61 7.48
C GLY A 81 6.47 -3.50 6.55
N ASP A 82 7.32 -2.85 5.77
CA ASP A 82 8.30 -3.46 4.85
C ASP A 82 9.61 -2.68 4.95
N SER A 83 9.93 -1.84 3.96
CA SER A 83 11.18 -1.05 3.92
C SER A 83 11.43 -0.22 5.18
N ALA A 84 10.40 0.40 5.76
CA ALA A 84 10.51 1.15 7.00
C ALA A 84 10.89 0.25 8.20
N ALA A 85 10.27 -0.94 8.30
CA ALA A 85 10.57 -1.88 9.37
C ALA A 85 11.98 -2.44 9.24
N TRP A 86 12.34 -2.94 8.08
CA TRP A 86 13.67 -3.49 7.82
C TRP A 86 14.77 -2.44 8.01
N GLY A 87 14.55 -1.20 7.53
CA GLY A 87 15.48 -0.09 7.71
C GLY A 87 15.72 0.28 9.17
N ALA A 88 14.73 0.07 10.02
CA ALA A 88 14.84 0.24 11.47
C ALA A 88 15.39 -0.99 12.20
N GLY A 89 15.82 -2.04 11.49
CA GLY A 89 16.29 -3.30 12.09
C GLY A 89 15.15 -4.15 12.68
N LEU A 90 13.91 -3.88 12.31
CA LEU A 90 12.71 -4.57 12.77
C LEU A 90 12.21 -5.55 11.71
N ARG A 91 11.29 -6.41 12.11
CA ARG A 91 10.51 -7.25 11.17
C ARG A 91 9.11 -6.70 11.03
N PRO A 92 8.42 -6.95 9.90
CA PRO A 92 7.02 -6.59 9.74
C PRO A 92 6.16 -7.03 10.94
N ALA A 93 5.21 -6.18 11.31
CA ALA A 93 4.33 -6.44 12.44
C ALA A 93 3.45 -7.68 12.22
N LYS A 94 3.07 -8.33 13.31
CA LYS A 94 2.01 -9.35 13.26
C LYS A 94 0.68 -8.69 12.89
N VAL A 95 -0.21 -9.47 12.27
CA VAL A 95 -1.54 -8.96 11.88
C VAL A 95 -2.33 -8.43 13.08
N SER A 96 -2.25 -9.09 14.24
CA SER A 96 -2.89 -8.61 15.47
C SER A 96 -2.35 -7.26 15.94
N VAL A 97 -1.02 -7.05 15.84
CA VAL A 97 -0.41 -5.74 16.21
C VAL A 97 -0.88 -4.64 15.27
N LEU A 98 -1.01 -4.91 13.97
CA LEU A 98 -1.56 -3.95 13.01
C LEU A 98 -3.04 -3.66 13.32
N SER A 99 -3.84 -4.69 13.62
CA SER A 99 -5.24 -4.54 14.01
C SER A 99 -5.40 -3.64 15.24
N ASP A 100 -4.69 -3.98 16.33
CA ASP A 100 -4.73 -3.21 17.58
C ASP A 100 -4.30 -1.74 17.37
N TYR A 101 -3.28 -1.53 16.51
CA TYR A 101 -2.82 -0.19 16.16
C TYR A 101 -3.89 0.62 15.41
N ILE A 102 -4.56 0.02 14.44
CA ILE A 102 -5.63 0.69 13.67
C ILE A 102 -6.80 1.04 14.59
N ILE A 103 -7.18 0.12 15.48
CA ILE A 103 -8.25 0.36 16.48
C ILE A 103 -7.86 1.54 17.35
N ALA A 104 -6.68 1.53 17.95
CA ALA A 104 -6.21 2.64 18.80
C ALA A 104 -6.14 3.97 18.02
N LEU A 105 -5.67 3.94 16.76
CA LEU A 105 -5.62 5.12 15.92
C LEU A 105 -7.02 5.69 15.64
N LYS A 106 -7.98 4.83 15.28
CA LYS A 106 -9.37 5.25 15.04
C LYS A 106 -10.03 5.79 16.30
N GLN A 107 -9.81 5.19 17.47
CA GLN A 107 -10.30 5.70 18.75
C GLN A 107 -9.77 7.10 19.03
N LEU A 108 -8.46 7.32 18.89
CA LEU A 108 -7.86 8.65 19.09
C LEU A 108 -8.44 9.70 18.13
N LEU A 109 -8.55 9.36 16.85
CA LEU A 109 -9.10 10.26 15.83
C LEU A 109 -10.59 10.53 15.98
N ARG A 110 -11.32 9.72 16.78
CA ARG A 110 -12.71 9.96 17.19
C ARG A 110 -12.83 10.72 18.50
N GLY A 111 -11.71 11.11 19.11
CA GLY A 111 -11.69 11.76 20.42
C GLY A 111 -11.99 10.81 21.59
N GLU A 112 -11.88 9.51 21.35
CA GLU A 112 -12.12 8.46 22.35
C GLU A 112 -10.83 8.12 23.11
N VAL A 113 -10.97 7.41 24.24
CA VAL A 113 -9.83 6.81 24.94
C VAL A 113 -9.38 5.57 24.17
N ALA A 114 -8.11 5.53 23.82
CA ALA A 114 -7.48 4.41 23.16
C ALA A 114 -6.63 3.59 24.13
N THR A 115 -6.57 2.28 23.89
CA THR A 115 -5.67 1.38 24.62
C THR A 115 -4.61 0.83 23.67
N TRP A 116 -3.34 0.95 24.04
CA TRP A 116 -2.21 0.38 23.31
C TRP A 116 -1.18 -0.19 24.29
N GLN A 117 -0.82 -1.46 24.11
CA GLN A 117 0.16 -2.15 24.95
C GLN A 117 -0.12 -2.03 26.47
N GLY A 118 -1.41 -2.06 26.87
CA GLY A 118 -1.83 -1.99 28.25
C GLY A 118 -1.90 -0.58 28.87
N HIS A 119 -1.67 0.45 28.08
CA HIS A 119 -1.78 1.85 28.49
C HIS A 119 -2.97 2.53 27.82
N GLU A 120 -3.71 3.36 28.58
CA GLU A 120 -4.79 4.18 28.09
C GLU A 120 -4.33 5.62 27.87
N PHE A 121 -4.79 6.25 26.79
CA PHE A 121 -4.50 7.64 26.45
C PHE A 121 -5.54 8.19 25.46
N SER A 122 -5.65 9.53 25.40
CA SER A 122 -6.56 10.22 24.49
C SER A 122 -5.92 11.50 23.95
N LEU A 123 -6.48 12.08 22.91
CA LEU A 123 -6.11 13.43 22.46
C LEU A 123 -6.78 14.46 23.36
N HIS A 124 -5.98 15.30 24.00
CA HIS A 124 -6.45 16.39 24.88
C HIS A 124 -6.28 17.76 24.19
N TRP A 125 -6.84 17.90 22.99
CA TRP A 125 -6.75 19.16 22.25
C TRP A 125 -8.03 19.97 22.41
N ASP A 126 -7.86 21.22 22.78
CA ASP A 126 -8.98 22.15 22.82
C ASP A 126 -9.49 22.41 21.39
N GLY A 127 -10.78 22.16 21.16
CA GLY A 127 -11.42 22.39 19.86
C GLY A 127 -11.16 21.33 18.77
N TYR A 128 -10.59 20.17 19.12
CA TYR A 128 -10.46 19.06 18.16
C TYR A 128 -11.83 18.61 17.64
N ASP A 129 -11.97 18.51 16.32
CA ASP A 129 -13.17 18.03 15.64
C ASP A 129 -13.01 16.59 15.13
N PRO A 130 -13.59 15.58 15.79
CA PRO A 130 -13.53 14.19 15.37
C PRO A 130 -14.17 13.90 13.99
N SER A 131 -15.05 14.79 13.51
CA SER A 131 -15.67 14.63 12.19
C SER A 131 -14.68 14.77 11.04
N LEU A 132 -13.49 15.31 11.30
CA LEU A 132 -12.38 15.41 10.34
C LEU A 132 -11.56 14.13 10.21
N ALA A 133 -11.86 13.08 11.00
CA ALA A 133 -11.12 11.82 10.95
C ALA A 133 -11.06 11.23 9.53
N PRO A 134 -9.87 10.92 9.00
CA PRO A 134 -9.73 10.44 7.64
C PRO A 134 -10.06 8.95 7.54
N PRO A 135 -10.44 8.44 6.38
CA PRO A 135 -10.57 7.01 6.16
C PRO A 135 -9.21 6.32 6.22
N ILE A 136 -9.20 5.10 6.76
CA ILE A 136 -8.01 4.26 6.89
C ILE A 136 -8.09 3.07 5.96
N TYR A 137 -7.09 2.93 5.08
CA TYR A 137 -6.94 1.85 4.12
C TYR A 137 -5.78 0.94 4.52
N VAL A 138 -5.96 -0.37 4.43
CA VAL A 138 -4.90 -1.34 4.74
C VAL A 138 -4.32 -1.93 3.47
N ALA A 139 -3.00 -1.78 3.26
CA ALA A 139 -2.32 -2.47 2.19
C ALA A 139 -2.11 -3.95 2.55
N CYS A 140 -2.54 -4.83 1.65
CA CYS A 140 -2.56 -6.27 1.88
C CYS A 140 -2.06 -7.06 0.67
N ALA A 141 -1.16 -8.02 0.92
CA ALA A 141 -0.65 -8.98 -0.06
C ALA A 141 -1.15 -10.42 0.20
N GLY A 142 -2.14 -10.59 1.07
CA GLY A 142 -2.68 -11.90 1.39
C GLY A 142 -3.98 -11.86 2.20
N PRO A 143 -4.71 -12.99 2.25
CA PRO A 143 -6.08 -13.05 2.76
C PRO A 143 -6.22 -12.73 4.25
N ARG A 144 -5.23 -13.05 5.10
CA ARG A 144 -5.31 -12.78 6.54
C ARG A 144 -5.33 -11.29 6.85
N VAL A 145 -4.48 -10.51 6.18
CA VAL A 145 -4.45 -9.06 6.37
C VAL A 145 -5.70 -8.43 5.76
N LEU A 146 -6.14 -8.91 4.59
CA LEU A 146 -7.37 -8.46 3.95
C LEU A 146 -8.58 -8.67 4.88
N ARG A 147 -8.76 -9.87 5.42
CA ARG A 147 -9.86 -10.19 6.34
C ARG A 147 -9.85 -9.28 7.57
N MET A 148 -8.68 -9.10 8.22
CA MET A 148 -8.52 -8.18 9.34
C MET A 148 -8.85 -6.72 8.93
N ALA A 149 -8.47 -6.29 7.73
CA ALA A 149 -8.76 -4.94 7.23
C ALA A 149 -10.28 -4.71 7.10
N VAL A 150 -11.03 -5.69 6.59
CA VAL A 150 -12.49 -5.61 6.53
C VAL A 150 -13.10 -5.47 7.92
N GLU A 151 -12.52 -6.09 8.94
CA GLU A 151 -12.99 -5.98 10.32
C GLU A 151 -12.80 -4.55 10.90
N VAL A 152 -11.63 -3.93 10.70
CA VAL A 152 -11.25 -2.73 11.48
C VAL A 152 -11.01 -1.46 10.66
N ALA A 153 -10.86 -1.55 9.34
CA ALA A 153 -10.51 -0.41 8.47
C ALA A 153 -11.68 0.04 7.59
N ASP A 154 -11.47 1.08 6.80
CA ASP A 154 -12.49 1.66 5.91
C ASP A 154 -12.29 1.20 4.45
N GLY A 155 -11.15 0.57 4.15
CA GLY A 155 -10.86 0.00 2.85
C GLY A 155 -9.55 -0.75 2.81
N ILE A 156 -9.22 -1.26 1.62
CA ILE A 156 -7.95 -1.96 1.34
C ILE A 156 -7.22 -1.37 0.15
N ILE A 157 -5.90 -1.64 0.13
CA ILE A 157 -5.01 -1.44 -1.02
C ILE A 157 -4.42 -2.82 -1.36
N PRO A 158 -5.09 -3.64 -2.20
CA PRO A 158 -4.63 -4.99 -2.48
C PRO A 158 -3.44 -5.00 -3.44
N ALA A 159 -2.38 -5.70 -3.06
CA ALA A 159 -1.20 -6.01 -3.87
C ALA A 159 -1.14 -7.52 -4.14
N MET A 160 -2.22 -8.07 -4.73
CA MET A 160 -2.40 -9.53 -4.93
C MET A 160 -2.32 -9.98 -6.38
N GLY A 161 -1.95 -9.06 -7.28
CA GLY A 161 -1.85 -9.31 -8.72
C GLY A 161 -3.13 -9.03 -9.50
N TYR A 162 -2.99 -8.93 -10.84
CA TYR A 162 -4.04 -8.46 -11.76
C TYR A 162 -4.45 -9.47 -12.82
N ALA A 163 -4.00 -10.72 -12.74
CA ALA A 163 -4.61 -11.76 -13.52
C ALA A 163 -6.11 -11.88 -13.16
N PRO A 164 -7.02 -12.18 -14.12
CA PRO A 164 -8.46 -12.19 -13.84
C PRO A 164 -8.87 -13.01 -12.61
N GLN A 165 -8.21 -14.15 -12.39
CA GLN A 165 -8.43 -14.99 -11.20
C GLN A 165 -8.00 -14.32 -9.90
N ASN A 166 -6.97 -13.44 -9.93
CA ASN A 166 -6.53 -12.72 -8.74
C ASN A 166 -7.51 -11.60 -8.39
N ILE A 167 -8.00 -10.88 -9.38
CA ILE A 167 -9.04 -9.85 -9.20
C ILE A 167 -10.31 -10.47 -8.61
N ALA A 168 -10.78 -11.56 -9.22
CA ALA A 168 -11.96 -12.28 -8.73
C ALA A 168 -11.77 -12.78 -7.30
N HIS A 169 -10.59 -13.30 -6.99
CA HIS A 169 -10.24 -13.78 -5.64
C HIS A 169 -10.27 -12.65 -4.60
N VAL A 170 -9.69 -11.49 -4.88
CA VAL A 170 -9.74 -10.33 -3.99
C VAL A 170 -11.18 -9.89 -3.72
N LYS A 171 -11.99 -9.77 -4.79
CA LYS A 171 -13.41 -9.39 -4.67
C LYS A 171 -14.19 -10.41 -3.82
N GLN A 172 -13.94 -11.71 -4.02
CA GLN A 172 -14.59 -12.75 -3.22
C GLN A 172 -14.17 -12.69 -1.75
N LEU A 173 -12.87 -12.53 -1.46
CA LEU A 173 -12.37 -12.40 -0.09
C LEU A 173 -12.99 -11.20 0.64
N VAL A 174 -13.16 -10.07 -0.05
CA VAL A 174 -13.83 -8.88 0.53
C VAL A 174 -15.30 -9.19 0.80
N ALA A 175 -16.01 -9.79 -0.16
CA ALA A 175 -17.42 -10.12 0.00
C ALA A 175 -17.65 -11.09 1.17
N ASP A 176 -16.85 -12.16 1.26
CA ASP A 176 -16.93 -13.14 2.35
C ASP A 176 -16.66 -12.49 3.72
N ALA A 177 -15.64 -11.64 3.81
CA ALA A 177 -15.31 -10.94 5.04
C ALA A 177 -16.38 -9.89 5.41
N CYS A 178 -16.97 -9.18 4.45
CA CYS A 178 -18.07 -8.26 4.72
C CYS A 178 -19.28 -9.00 5.30
N VAL A 179 -19.61 -10.18 4.79
CA VAL A 179 -20.66 -11.03 5.36
C VAL A 179 -20.30 -11.47 6.77
N GLU A 180 -19.07 -11.92 7.01
CA GLU A 180 -18.60 -12.38 8.32
C GLU A 180 -18.66 -11.28 9.39
N PHE A 181 -18.30 -10.04 9.04
CA PHE A 181 -18.26 -8.91 9.98
C PHE A 181 -19.50 -8.00 9.90
N GLU A 182 -20.56 -8.46 9.22
CA GLU A 182 -21.84 -7.72 9.08
C GLU A 182 -21.64 -6.29 8.54
N ARG A 183 -20.72 -6.11 7.54
CA ARG A 183 -20.44 -4.83 6.91
C ARG A 183 -21.11 -4.71 5.55
N ASP A 184 -21.58 -3.51 5.22
CA ASP A 184 -22.03 -3.22 3.86
C ASP A 184 -20.83 -3.15 2.91
N ILE A 185 -20.84 -4.03 1.90
CA ILE A 185 -19.80 -4.09 0.88
C ILE A 185 -19.71 -2.79 0.07
N HIS A 186 -20.78 -2.02 -0.04
CA HIS A 186 -20.82 -0.75 -0.77
C HIS A 186 -20.18 0.39 0.00
N GLU A 187 -19.98 0.23 1.31
CA GLU A 187 -19.29 1.20 2.18
C GLU A 187 -17.81 0.83 2.38
N PHE A 188 -17.36 -0.31 1.84
CA PHE A 188 -15.97 -0.76 1.97
C PHE A 188 -15.18 -0.49 0.69
N ALA A 189 -14.19 0.40 0.77
CA ALA A 189 -13.45 0.83 -0.40
C ALA A 189 -12.32 -0.13 -0.79
N ILE A 190 -12.14 -0.33 -2.11
CA ILE A 190 -10.97 -1.04 -2.66
C ILE A 190 -10.19 -0.06 -3.52
N SER A 191 -8.99 0.31 -3.10
CA SER A 191 -8.05 1.12 -3.87
C SER A 191 -6.97 0.21 -4.45
N TRP A 192 -7.07 -0.14 -5.73
CA TRP A 192 -6.17 -1.09 -6.38
C TRP A 192 -4.78 -0.52 -6.51
N TYR A 193 -3.78 -1.22 -6.00
CA TYR A 193 -2.39 -0.78 -6.09
C TYR A 193 -1.81 -1.16 -7.45
N ALA A 194 -1.31 -0.20 -8.19
CA ALA A 194 -0.55 -0.46 -9.40
C ALA A 194 0.67 0.46 -9.50
N GLU A 195 1.78 -0.12 -9.89
CA GLU A 195 2.94 0.65 -10.31
C GLU A 195 2.79 0.97 -11.80
N PHE A 196 3.07 2.22 -12.18
CA PHE A 196 3.11 2.59 -13.58
C PHE A 196 4.46 3.22 -13.93
N THR A 197 4.95 2.91 -15.10
CA THR A 197 6.19 3.50 -15.61
C THR A 197 6.10 3.64 -17.12
N PHE A 198 6.38 4.85 -17.59
CA PHE A 198 6.51 5.10 -19.02
C PHE A 198 7.86 4.58 -19.52
N GLY A 199 7.85 3.86 -20.63
CA GLY A 199 9.05 3.30 -21.25
C GLY A 199 8.76 2.77 -22.64
N GLU A 200 9.84 2.42 -23.36
CA GLU A 200 9.74 1.88 -24.71
C GLU A 200 9.31 0.40 -24.72
N SER A 201 9.53 -0.31 -23.61
CA SER A 201 9.08 -1.70 -23.46
C SER A 201 8.71 -2.03 -22.01
N ALA A 202 7.68 -2.87 -21.85
CA ALA A 202 7.29 -3.39 -20.55
C ALA A 202 8.40 -4.25 -19.90
N GLU A 203 9.24 -4.91 -20.67
CA GLU A 203 10.34 -5.74 -20.16
C GLU A 203 11.41 -4.91 -19.46
N GLU A 204 11.75 -3.75 -20.01
CA GLU A 204 12.77 -2.85 -19.42
C GLU A 204 12.31 -2.30 -18.07
N VAL A 205 11.04 -1.99 -17.97
CA VAL A 205 10.42 -1.51 -16.75
C VAL A 205 10.33 -2.59 -15.67
N LEU A 206 10.05 -3.84 -16.06
CA LEU A 206 9.99 -4.97 -15.11
C LEU A 206 11.31 -5.23 -14.38
N LYS A 207 12.43 -4.89 -15.00
CA LYS A 207 13.76 -5.08 -14.39
C LYS A 207 13.91 -4.35 -13.05
N SER A 208 13.30 -3.18 -12.90
CA SER A 208 13.41 -2.38 -11.67
C SER A 208 12.51 -2.87 -10.53
N HIS A 209 11.49 -3.67 -10.81
CA HIS A 209 10.41 -3.91 -9.85
C HIS A 209 10.14 -5.39 -9.51
N LEU A 210 10.51 -6.31 -10.38
CA LEU A 210 10.23 -7.74 -10.19
C LEU A 210 10.69 -8.27 -8.81
N GLY A 211 11.72 -7.62 -8.25
CA GLY A 211 12.25 -7.94 -6.93
C GLY A 211 11.24 -7.74 -5.80
N ALA A 212 10.63 -6.57 -5.72
CA ALA A 212 9.67 -6.25 -4.67
C ALA A 212 8.39 -7.10 -4.79
N ASP A 213 7.82 -7.18 -6.00
CA ASP A 213 6.59 -7.93 -6.25
C ASP A 213 6.73 -9.42 -5.91
N SER A 214 7.81 -10.06 -6.39
CA SER A 214 8.04 -11.47 -6.13
C SER A 214 8.35 -11.74 -4.66
N GLN A 215 8.95 -10.78 -3.95
CA GLN A 215 9.24 -10.89 -2.54
C GLN A 215 7.96 -10.84 -1.67
N TRP A 216 7.01 -9.96 -1.99
CA TRP A 216 5.73 -9.91 -1.26
C TRP A 216 4.94 -11.22 -1.37
N LEU A 217 5.17 -12.01 -2.43
CA LEU A 217 4.56 -13.33 -2.56
C LEU A 217 5.02 -14.30 -1.47
N VAL A 218 6.30 -14.27 -1.10
CA VAL A 218 6.89 -15.18 -0.10
C VAL A 218 7.08 -14.53 1.27
N MET A 219 6.82 -13.23 1.40
CA MET A 219 6.84 -12.56 2.70
C MET A 219 5.67 -13.03 3.56
N GLY A 220 5.97 -13.61 4.73
CA GLY A 220 4.99 -14.22 5.61
C GLY A 220 4.41 -15.52 5.04
N SER A 221 3.08 -15.70 5.12
CA SER A 221 2.41 -16.91 4.59
C SER A 221 2.19 -16.81 3.08
N THR A 222 2.38 -17.92 2.38
CA THR A 222 2.03 -18.09 0.97
C THR A 222 0.57 -18.55 0.76
N GLU A 223 -0.12 -18.90 1.85
CA GLU A 223 -1.50 -19.40 1.83
C GLU A 223 -2.47 -18.35 1.26
N GLY A 224 -3.34 -18.79 0.36
CA GLY A 224 -4.38 -17.95 -0.27
C GLY A 224 -3.87 -16.86 -1.21
N LYS A 225 -2.57 -16.86 -1.55
CA LYS A 225 -1.99 -15.90 -2.50
C LYS A 225 -2.07 -16.37 -3.96
N LEU A 226 -2.76 -17.46 -4.25
CA LEU A 226 -2.89 -18.06 -5.58
C LEU A 226 -1.52 -18.29 -6.25
N ILE A 227 -0.55 -18.80 -5.50
CA ILE A 227 0.75 -19.20 -6.02
C ILE A 227 0.66 -20.70 -6.34
N PRO A 228 0.99 -21.13 -7.58
CA PRO A 228 1.10 -22.56 -7.86
C PRO A 228 2.07 -23.23 -6.87
N PRO A 229 1.68 -24.38 -6.27
CA PRO A 229 2.51 -25.02 -5.25
C PRO A 229 3.96 -25.28 -5.68
N GLU A 230 4.16 -25.63 -6.94
CA GLU A 230 5.48 -25.85 -7.56
C GLU A 230 6.35 -24.60 -7.63
N TYR A 231 5.75 -23.40 -7.62
CA TYR A 231 6.50 -22.12 -7.69
C TYR A 231 6.92 -21.61 -6.32
N ILE A 232 6.30 -22.08 -5.22
CA ILE A 232 6.63 -21.63 -3.87
C ILE A 232 8.12 -21.87 -3.52
N PRO A 233 8.70 -23.08 -3.70
CA PRO A 233 10.12 -23.29 -3.44
C PRO A 233 11.02 -22.45 -4.35
N LEU A 234 10.66 -22.28 -5.63
CA LEU A 234 11.44 -21.50 -6.58
C LEU A 234 11.46 -20.01 -6.25
N LEU A 235 10.32 -19.45 -5.79
CA LEU A 235 10.24 -18.08 -5.31
C LEU A 235 11.09 -17.87 -4.04
N LYS A 236 11.08 -18.83 -3.12
CA LYS A 236 11.94 -18.79 -1.93
C LYS A 236 13.42 -18.87 -2.30
N GLU A 237 13.77 -19.70 -3.26
CA GLU A 237 15.13 -19.79 -3.81
C GLU A 237 15.55 -18.48 -4.48
N MET A 238 14.66 -17.84 -5.23
CA MET A 238 14.90 -16.56 -5.88
C MET A 238 15.30 -15.46 -4.87
N HIS A 239 14.80 -15.56 -3.64
CA HIS A 239 15.02 -14.59 -2.54
C HIS A 239 15.88 -15.14 -1.40
N ALA A 240 16.63 -16.21 -1.61
CA ALA A 240 17.44 -16.86 -0.57
C ALA A 240 18.55 -15.97 0.02
N ASP A 241 19.02 -14.98 -0.73
CA ASP A 241 20.08 -14.06 -0.32
C ASP A 241 19.60 -13.00 0.70
N GLY A 242 18.34 -13.09 1.15
CA GLY A 242 17.78 -12.27 2.21
C GLY A 242 17.30 -10.88 1.79
N HIS A 243 16.73 -10.18 2.77
CA HIS A 243 16.21 -8.82 2.61
C HIS A 243 17.33 -7.82 2.82
N ASN A 244 17.83 -7.23 1.75
CA ASN A 244 18.69 -6.07 1.83
C ASN A 244 18.00 -4.87 1.18
N LEU A 245 17.55 -3.91 2.03
CA LEU A 245 16.81 -2.73 1.60
C LEU A 245 17.52 -1.85 0.58
N GLU A 246 18.81 -1.64 0.74
CA GLU A 246 19.59 -0.83 -0.19
C GLU A 246 19.56 -1.45 -1.59
N VAL A 247 19.60 -2.77 -1.61
CA VAL A 247 19.62 -3.57 -2.83
C VAL A 247 18.22 -3.76 -3.42
N ALA A 248 17.17 -3.84 -2.60
CA ALA A 248 15.81 -4.08 -3.07
C ALA A 248 15.21 -2.88 -3.82
N TYR A 249 15.58 -1.66 -3.44
CA TYR A 249 14.93 -0.43 -3.95
C TYR A 249 15.87 0.51 -4.72
N LYS A 250 17.18 0.25 -4.78
CA LYS A 250 18.14 1.16 -5.42
C LYS A 250 19.10 0.51 -6.42
N ASP A 251 19.19 -0.81 -6.46
CA ASP A 251 20.17 -1.51 -7.28
C ASP A 251 19.55 -2.04 -8.57
N ARG A 252 19.76 -1.30 -9.68
CA ARG A 252 19.35 -1.71 -11.03
C ARG A 252 20.02 -3.01 -11.50
N GLU A 253 21.29 -3.27 -11.12
CA GLU A 253 21.97 -4.53 -11.46
C GLU A 253 21.29 -5.73 -10.82
N ARG A 254 20.77 -5.57 -9.62
CA ARG A 254 20.02 -6.65 -8.96
C ARG A 254 18.70 -6.94 -9.70
N GLY A 255 18.01 -5.93 -10.19
CA GLY A 255 16.80 -6.09 -10.99
C GLY A 255 17.06 -6.98 -12.21
N GLU A 256 18.15 -6.73 -12.93
CA GLU A 256 18.55 -7.56 -14.07
C GLU A 256 18.91 -9.00 -13.65
N LYS A 257 19.65 -9.17 -12.55
CA LYS A 257 19.99 -10.51 -12.01
C LYS A 257 18.73 -11.27 -11.60
N LEU A 258 17.76 -10.60 -10.96
CA LEU A 258 16.48 -11.21 -10.57
C LEU A 258 15.62 -11.60 -11.77
N VAL A 259 15.57 -10.78 -12.82
CA VAL A 259 14.89 -11.12 -14.08
C VAL A 259 15.54 -12.35 -14.72
N GLN A 260 16.87 -12.39 -14.82
CA GLN A 260 17.58 -13.56 -15.37
C GLN A 260 17.35 -14.82 -14.51
N ARG A 261 17.35 -14.67 -13.19
CA ARG A 261 17.03 -15.78 -12.27
C ARG A 261 15.59 -16.25 -12.41
N ALA A 262 14.63 -15.34 -12.52
CA ALA A 262 13.23 -15.69 -12.79
C ALA A 262 13.09 -16.44 -14.13
N LYS A 263 13.78 -16.01 -15.18
CA LYS A 263 13.81 -16.69 -16.48
C LYS A 263 14.41 -18.10 -16.35
N SER A 264 15.55 -18.25 -15.67
CA SER A 264 16.20 -19.54 -15.46
C SER A 264 15.38 -20.53 -14.64
N LEU A 265 14.56 -20.03 -13.71
CA LEU A 265 13.66 -20.83 -12.88
C LEU A 265 12.28 -21.07 -13.53
N GLY A 266 12.03 -20.53 -14.73
CA GLY A 266 10.73 -20.64 -15.42
C GLY A 266 9.60 -19.84 -14.76
N LEU A 267 9.92 -18.86 -13.90
CA LEU A 267 8.95 -18.05 -13.16
C LEU A 267 8.55 -16.76 -13.89
N TYR A 268 9.36 -16.34 -14.88
CA TYR A 268 9.26 -15.00 -15.45
C TYR A 268 7.90 -14.70 -16.06
N ASP A 269 7.38 -15.57 -16.94
CA ASP A 269 6.11 -15.34 -17.63
C ASP A 269 4.92 -15.31 -16.66
N TRP A 270 4.95 -16.16 -15.63
CA TRP A 270 3.94 -16.18 -14.60
C TRP A 270 3.98 -14.93 -13.72
N LEU A 271 5.16 -14.49 -13.30
CA LEU A 271 5.35 -13.25 -12.55
C LEU A 271 4.91 -12.05 -13.38
N TYR A 272 5.27 -12.03 -14.69
CA TYR A 272 4.85 -10.99 -15.61
C TYR A 272 3.33 -10.91 -15.75
N ALA A 273 2.67 -12.04 -15.99
CA ALA A 273 1.22 -12.10 -16.14
C ALA A 273 0.48 -11.71 -14.84
N ARG A 274 1.11 -11.96 -13.68
CA ARG A 274 0.56 -11.62 -12.38
C ARG A 274 0.79 -10.16 -11.99
N ALA A 275 1.89 -9.56 -12.44
CA ALA A 275 2.30 -8.23 -12.02
C ALA A 275 1.22 -7.18 -12.30
N SER A 276 1.04 -6.31 -11.31
CA SER A 276 0.07 -5.21 -11.33
C SER A 276 0.53 -4.00 -12.14
N ARG A 277 1.30 -4.20 -13.22
CA ARG A 277 2.03 -3.08 -13.82
C ARG A 277 1.35 -2.48 -15.02
N LEU A 278 1.28 -1.16 -14.92
CA LEU A 278 0.95 -0.30 -16.03
C LEU A 278 2.27 0.21 -16.65
N CYS A 279 2.89 -0.61 -17.49
CA CYS A 279 4.16 -0.33 -18.14
C CYS A 279 4.00 -0.19 -19.64
N GLY A 280 4.79 0.69 -20.24
CA GLY A 280 4.83 0.91 -21.68
C GLY A 280 4.61 2.36 -22.09
N THR A 281 4.15 2.56 -23.31
CA THR A 281 3.75 3.88 -23.81
C THR A 281 2.49 4.39 -23.10
N PRO A 282 2.22 5.71 -23.10
CA PRO A 282 0.97 6.24 -22.55
C PRO A 282 -0.30 5.62 -23.14
N ALA A 283 -0.26 5.24 -24.42
CA ALA A 283 -1.39 4.61 -25.10
C ALA A 283 -1.63 3.18 -24.58
N GLU A 284 -0.57 2.39 -24.37
CA GLU A 284 -0.67 1.03 -23.82
C GLU A 284 -1.15 1.05 -22.37
N ILE A 285 -0.63 1.97 -21.55
CA ILE A 285 -1.08 2.15 -20.16
C ILE A 285 -2.56 2.55 -20.13
N GLY A 286 -2.96 3.51 -20.98
CA GLY A 286 -4.36 3.93 -21.08
C GLY A 286 -5.30 2.80 -21.48
N ALA A 287 -4.94 2.01 -22.48
CA ALA A 287 -5.73 0.86 -22.92
C ALA A 287 -5.87 -0.21 -21.81
N ARG A 288 -4.79 -0.43 -21.04
CA ARG A 288 -4.81 -1.38 -19.91
C ARG A 288 -5.68 -0.88 -18.75
N LEU A 289 -5.58 0.40 -18.40
CA LEU A 289 -6.45 1.01 -17.38
C LEU A 289 -7.93 0.92 -17.79
N GLN A 290 -8.25 1.16 -19.07
CA GLN A 290 -9.60 1.00 -19.57
C GLN A 290 -10.10 -0.46 -19.45
N SER A 291 -9.27 -1.43 -19.80
CA SER A 291 -9.60 -2.86 -19.62
C SER A 291 -9.84 -3.23 -18.16
N PHE A 292 -9.12 -2.62 -17.22
CA PHE A 292 -9.35 -2.84 -15.80
C PHE A 292 -10.64 -2.17 -15.33
N GLN A 293 -10.94 -0.97 -15.82
CA GLN A 293 -12.20 -0.29 -15.52
C GLN A 293 -13.41 -1.11 -16.00
N GLU A 294 -13.34 -1.73 -17.17
CA GLU A 294 -14.36 -2.66 -17.68
C GLU A 294 -14.56 -3.89 -16.77
N GLN A 295 -13.54 -4.25 -15.98
CA GLN A 295 -13.61 -5.30 -14.95
C GLN A 295 -14.08 -4.75 -13.58
N GLY A 296 -14.48 -3.48 -13.50
CA GLY A 296 -14.94 -2.82 -12.27
C GLY A 296 -13.81 -2.54 -11.28
N LEU A 297 -12.64 -2.13 -11.79
CA LEU A 297 -11.54 -1.61 -11.00
C LEU A 297 -11.51 -0.08 -11.17
N ASP A 298 -12.27 0.63 -10.34
CA ASP A 298 -12.53 2.07 -10.54
C ASP A 298 -11.60 2.97 -9.71
N HIS A 299 -11.02 2.45 -8.63
CA HIS A 299 -10.19 3.19 -7.70
C HIS A 299 -8.76 2.66 -7.69
N TRP A 300 -7.77 3.56 -7.92
CA TRP A 300 -6.37 3.19 -8.07
C TRP A 300 -5.46 3.94 -7.11
N CYS A 301 -4.58 3.22 -6.43
CA CYS A 301 -3.38 3.73 -5.79
C CYS A 301 -2.21 3.51 -6.76
N LEU A 302 -1.87 4.53 -7.53
CA LEU A 302 -0.81 4.45 -8.53
C LEU A 302 0.52 4.90 -7.93
N TRP A 303 1.56 4.09 -8.13
CA TRP A 303 2.93 4.39 -7.75
C TRP A 303 3.77 4.62 -9.01
N GLN A 304 4.55 5.68 -9.04
CA GLN A 304 5.53 5.96 -10.07
C GLN A 304 6.92 6.05 -9.43
N ASP A 305 7.87 5.29 -9.95
CA ASP A 305 9.28 5.50 -9.65
C ASP A 305 9.75 6.79 -10.31
N GLY A 306 10.33 7.67 -9.50
CA GLY A 306 10.89 8.94 -9.95
C GLY A 306 12.33 8.83 -10.44
#